data_fb4f3a9062bee3a975d387756ec08e98
#
_entry.id   fb4f3a9062bee3a975d387756ec08e98
#
_cell.length_a   1.000
_cell.length_b   1.000
_cell.length_c   1.000
_cell.angle_alpha   90.00
_cell.angle_beta   90.00
_cell.angle_gamma   90.00
#
_symmetry.space_group_name_H-M   'P 1'
#
loop_
_entity.id
_entity.type
_entity.pdbx_description
1 polymer ?
#
loop_
_entity_poly.entity_id
_entity_poly.type
_entity_poly.pdbx_seq_one_letter_code
_entity_poly.pdbx_strand_id
1 'polypeptide(L)'
;KQKYFEKFLDGRTIREAILSEEEKNMQETTEDDELRIVNSVETEKELKEKIKTLPVDKVPIIIAGGSFNTKGRETIPSEDGLKVLKDFIQNIDTEKVYFVIGHKMQGYEKAVIDISKELDKKVEIDAIVPKLVTEKVKDRLLDEKVKGICISPETEELGIYKSFNYEIFERRKAVVIAFDGNSPVLNLVQEAKNGKGKSKIYVNQENELLKEKADTLEGYVVPFEMKDNIVDKIIEDNPEI
;
A
#
# COMPACT_ATOMS: atom_id res chain seq x y z
N LYS A 1 0.29 11.54 -47.98
CA LYS A 1 -0.02 10.72 -46.80
C LYS A 1 -0.94 11.45 -45.82
N GLN A 2 -0.68 12.74 -45.53
CA GLN A 2 -1.50 13.56 -44.60
C GLN A 2 -2.99 13.72 -45.07
N LYS A 3 -3.19 13.97 -46.38
CA LYS A 3 -4.53 14.08 -46.99
C LYS A 3 -5.36 12.75 -46.91
N TYR A 4 -4.71 11.60 -46.81
CA TYR A 4 -5.41 10.35 -46.68
C TYR A 4 -5.89 10.10 -45.23
N PHE A 5 -5.13 10.57 -44.25
CA PHE A 5 -5.50 10.48 -42.85
C PHE A 5 -6.65 11.45 -42.47
N GLU A 6 -6.63 12.67 -43.02
CA GLU A 6 -7.71 13.64 -42.80
C GLU A 6 -9.06 13.16 -43.35
N LYS A 7 -9.07 12.36 -44.43
CA LYS A 7 -10.28 11.78 -44.98
C LYS A 7 -10.85 10.63 -44.16
N PHE A 8 -10.02 9.97 -43.34
CA PHE A 8 -10.42 8.86 -42.48
C PHE A 8 -11.01 9.32 -41.14
N LEU A 9 -10.80 10.57 -40.78
CA LEU A 9 -11.15 11.16 -39.48
C LEU A 9 -12.36 12.09 -39.57
N ASP A 10 -13.26 11.88 -40.52
CA ASP A 10 -14.51 12.66 -40.66
C ASP A 10 -14.30 14.18 -40.76
N GLY A 11 -13.21 14.59 -41.43
CA GLY A 11 -12.86 15.99 -41.65
C GLY A 11 -12.17 16.68 -40.47
N ARG A 12 -11.84 15.93 -39.43
CA ARG A 12 -11.03 16.44 -38.31
C ARG A 12 -9.54 16.24 -38.57
N THR A 13 -8.73 17.17 -38.13
CA THR A 13 -7.27 17.05 -38.19
C THR A 13 -6.80 15.94 -37.22
N ILE A 14 -5.65 15.31 -37.50
CA ILE A 14 -5.03 14.33 -36.58
C ILE A 14 -4.89 14.90 -35.18
N ARG A 15 -4.59 16.21 -35.08
CA ARG A 15 -4.46 16.92 -33.82
C ARG A 15 -5.79 17.01 -33.05
N GLU A 16 -6.88 17.32 -33.75
CA GLU A 16 -8.23 17.37 -33.15
C GLU A 16 -8.73 15.97 -32.75
N ALA A 17 -8.35 14.92 -33.51
CA ALA A 17 -8.68 13.55 -33.15
C ALA A 17 -7.91 13.08 -31.91
N ILE A 18 -6.63 13.40 -31.83
CA ILE A 18 -5.79 13.08 -30.66
C ILE A 18 -6.31 13.84 -29.43
N LEU A 19 -6.58 15.14 -29.57
CA LEU A 19 -7.15 15.93 -28.46
C LEU A 19 -8.53 15.43 -28.03
N SER A 20 -9.37 14.95 -28.96
CA SER A 20 -10.67 14.38 -28.62
C SER A 20 -10.59 12.98 -27.98
N GLU A 21 -9.54 12.21 -28.28
CA GLU A 21 -9.26 10.95 -27.57
C GLU A 21 -8.65 11.20 -26.19
N GLU A 22 -7.77 12.18 -26.07
CA GLU A 22 -7.26 12.64 -24.78
C GLU A 22 -8.38 13.21 -23.90
N GLU A 23 -9.29 14.02 -24.47
CA GLU A 23 -10.47 14.53 -23.78
C GLU A 23 -11.47 13.41 -23.41
N LYS A 24 -11.63 12.39 -24.24
CA LYS A 24 -12.46 11.23 -23.92
C LYS A 24 -11.83 10.35 -22.83
N ASN A 25 -10.53 10.13 -22.91
CA ASN A 25 -9.80 9.41 -21.86
C ASN A 25 -9.77 10.21 -20.55
N MET A 26 -9.77 11.55 -20.60
CA MET A 26 -9.96 12.40 -19.43
C MET A 26 -11.41 12.41 -18.92
N GLN A 27 -12.41 12.17 -19.76
CA GLN A 27 -13.82 12.08 -19.34
C GLN A 27 -14.26 10.70 -18.89
N GLU A 28 -13.50 9.64 -19.22
CA GLU A 28 -13.71 8.28 -18.69
C GLU A 28 -12.99 8.02 -17.37
N THR A 29 -12.01 8.86 -16.97
CA THR A 29 -11.60 8.96 -15.57
C THR A 29 -12.73 9.65 -14.81
N THR A 30 -13.49 8.89 -14.05
CA THR A 30 -14.53 9.47 -13.21
C THR A 30 -13.89 10.49 -12.26
N GLU A 31 -14.59 11.59 -11.92
CA GLU A 31 -14.15 12.59 -10.91
C GLU A 31 -13.62 11.92 -9.62
N ASP A 32 -14.11 10.74 -9.31
CA ASP A 32 -13.67 9.87 -8.22
C ASP A 32 -12.24 9.33 -8.41
N ASP A 33 -11.81 9.03 -9.64
CA ASP A 33 -10.45 8.52 -9.92
C ASP A 33 -9.40 9.64 -9.91
N GLU A 34 -9.75 10.84 -10.35
CA GLU A 34 -8.89 12.02 -10.22
C GLU A 34 -8.71 12.49 -8.77
N LEU A 35 -9.77 12.47 -7.98
CA LEU A 35 -9.71 12.79 -6.54
C LEU A 35 -8.86 11.82 -5.74
N ARG A 36 -8.67 10.59 -6.21
CA ARG A 36 -7.86 9.56 -5.54
C ARG A 36 -6.35 9.79 -5.64
N ILE A 37 -5.90 10.50 -6.70
CA ILE A 37 -4.46 10.74 -6.94
C ILE A 37 -4.01 12.10 -6.41
N VAL A 38 -4.91 12.94 -5.98
CA VAL A 38 -4.75 14.39 -5.93
C VAL A 38 -4.58 14.94 -4.53
N ASN A 39 -3.82 14.44 -3.67
CA ASN A 39 -3.45 15.34 -2.58
C ASN A 39 -1.97 15.20 -2.28
N SER A 40 -1.15 15.94 -3.03
CA SER A 40 0.20 16.20 -2.58
C SER A 40 0.13 16.90 -1.23
N VAL A 41 0.51 16.18 -0.21
CA VAL A 41 0.71 16.73 1.12
C VAL A 41 2.06 17.45 1.10
N GLU A 42 2.08 18.74 1.36
CA GLU A 42 3.30 19.55 1.27
C GLU A 42 3.87 19.92 2.65
N THR A 43 3.08 19.74 3.69
CA THR A 43 3.47 20.08 5.06
C THR A 43 3.05 19.00 6.04
N GLU A 44 3.72 18.92 7.20
CA GLU A 44 3.30 18.03 8.29
C GLU A 44 1.85 18.29 8.74
N LYS A 45 1.39 19.53 8.68
CA LYS A 45 0.01 19.87 9.03
C LYS A 45 -0.97 19.23 8.06
N GLU A 46 -0.69 19.31 6.76
CA GLU A 46 -1.51 18.69 5.72
C GLU A 46 -1.48 17.17 5.83
N LEU A 47 -0.32 16.57 6.15
CA LEU A 47 -0.21 15.14 6.41
C LEU A 47 -1.12 14.72 7.56
N LYS A 48 -1.10 15.46 8.66
CA LYS A 48 -1.97 15.18 9.83
C LYS A 48 -3.45 15.30 9.49
N GLU A 49 -3.83 16.30 8.70
CA GLU A 49 -5.22 16.44 8.23
C GLU A 49 -5.60 15.30 7.27
N LYS A 50 -4.72 14.94 6.34
CA LYS A 50 -4.95 13.82 5.42
C LYS A 50 -5.16 12.50 6.17
N ILE A 51 -4.35 12.20 7.16
CA ILE A 51 -4.51 10.98 7.99
C ILE A 51 -5.84 10.98 8.75
N LYS A 52 -6.34 12.14 9.14
CA LYS A 52 -7.68 12.23 9.75
C LYS A 52 -8.80 11.91 8.76
N THR A 53 -8.59 12.14 7.47
CA THR A 53 -9.57 11.86 6.41
C THR A 53 -9.52 10.41 5.91
N LEU A 54 -8.50 9.62 6.28
CA LEU A 54 -8.51 8.18 6.01
C LEU A 54 -9.71 7.53 6.69
N PRO A 55 -10.22 6.42 6.16
CA PRO A 55 -11.41 5.77 6.72
C PRO A 55 -11.29 5.58 8.24
N VAL A 56 -12.09 6.32 9.03
CA VAL A 56 -11.99 6.32 10.50
C VAL A 56 -12.63 5.09 11.13
N ASP A 57 -13.53 4.48 10.41
CA ASP A 57 -14.28 3.27 10.74
C ASP A 57 -13.59 1.99 10.27
N LYS A 58 -12.46 2.10 9.57
CA LYS A 58 -11.69 0.97 9.07
C LYS A 58 -10.34 0.83 9.76
N VAL A 59 -9.92 -0.41 9.91
CA VAL A 59 -8.60 -0.75 10.48
C VAL A 59 -7.52 -0.73 9.39
N PRO A 60 -6.44 0.04 9.55
CA PRO A 60 -5.32 -0.02 8.62
C PRO A 60 -4.55 -1.33 8.75
N ILE A 61 -4.41 -2.05 7.65
CA ILE A 61 -3.57 -3.24 7.51
C ILE A 61 -2.32 -2.85 6.74
N ILE A 62 -1.18 -2.88 7.39
CA ILE A 62 0.10 -2.52 6.78
C ILE A 62 0.86 -3.78 6.43
N ILE A 63 1.02 -4.04 5.14
CA ILE A 63 1.79 -5.16 4.64
C ILE A 63 3.20 -4.68 4.33
N ALA A 64 4.19 -5.30 4.96
CA ALA A 64 5.60 -5.04 4.71
C ALA A 64 6.30 -6.25 4.10
N GLY A 65 7.16 -6.01 3.11
CA GLY A 65 7.84 -7.05 2.34
C GLY A 65 7.77 -6.79 0.84
N GLY A 66 7.88 -5.51 0.45
CA GLY A 66 7.80 -5.06 -0.93
C GLY A 66 9.15 -5.03 -1.63
N SER A 67 9.85 -3.90 -1.54
CA SER A 67 10.93 -3.57 -2.47
C SER A 67 12.25 -4.31 -2.27
N PHE A 68 12.65 -4.55 -1.01
CA PHE A 68 13.99 -5.08 -0.74
C PHE A 68 13.98 -6.06 0.43
N ASN A 69 14.52 -7.23 0.18
CA ASN A 69 14.83 -8.23 1.20
C ASN A 69 16.16 -7.91 1.94
N THR A 70 16.56 -8.77 2.86
CA THR A 70 17.81 -8.65 3.64
C THR A 70 19.06 -8.49 2.78
N LYS A 71 19.06 -8.98 1.52
CA LYS A 71 20.19 -8.92 0.59
C LYS A 71 20.13 -7.70 -0.33
N GLY A 72 19.24 -6.75 -0.10
CA GLY A 72 19.04 -5.56 -0.93
C GLY A 72 18.48 -5.86 -2.33
N ARG A 73 17.86 -7.04 -2.50
CA ARG A 73 17.21 -7.46 -3.75
C ARG A 73 15.71 -7.33 -3.61
N GLU A 74 15.02 -7.25 -4.73
CA GLU A 74 13.56 -7.32 -4.75
C GLU A 74 13.06 -8.55 -3.97
N THR A 75 12.06 -8.36 -3.13
CA THR A 75 11.43 -9.45 -2.41
C THR A 75 10.63 -10.31 -3.39
N ILE A 76 10.91 -11.59 -3.41
CA ILE A 76 10.12 -12.59 -4.12
C ILE A 76 9.29 -13.34 -3.07
N PRO A 77 7.97 -13.18 -3.05
CA PRO A 77 7.13 -13.90 -2.10
C PRO A 77 7.28 -15.42 -2.24
N SER A 78 7.38 -16.11 -1.10
CA SER A 78 7.37 -17.58 -1.09
C SER A 78 5.94 -18.10 -1.30
N GLU A 79 5.80 -19.33 -1.77
CA GLU A 79 4.49 -19.99 -1.92
C GLU A 79 3.71 -20.03 -0.61
N ASP A 80 4.38 -20.38 0.49
CA ASP A 80 3.77 -20.40 1.82
C ASP A 80 3.35 -18.99 2.26
N GLY A 81 4.18 -17.97 2.02
CA GLY A 81 3.83 -16.59 2.32
C GLY A 81 2.66 -16.06 1.49
N LEU A 82 2.60 -16.41 0.21
CA LEU A 82 1.43 -16.08 -0.65
C LEU A 82 0.17 -16.78 -0.15
N LYS A 83 0.29 -18.02 0.33
CA LYS A 83 -0.83 -18.75 0.93
C LYS A 83 -1.33 -18.04 2.20
N VAL A 84 -0.43 -17.66 3.11
CA VAL A 84 -0.80 -16.91 4.31
C VAL A 84 -1.52 -15.62 3.96
N LEU A 85 -0.99 -14.85 3.00
CA LEU A 85 -1.61 -13.60 2.58
C LEU A 85 -2.98 -13.82 1.92
N LYS A 86 -3.11 -14.86 1.10
CA LYS A 86 -4.38 -15.24 0.46
C LYS A 86 -5.43 -15.66 1.47
N ASP A 87 -5.06 -16.54 2.41
CA ASP A 87 -5.93 -16.99 3.48
C ASP A 87 -6.36 -15.80 4.36
N PHE A 88 -5.45 -14.86 4.63
CA PHE A 88 -5.77 -13.65 5.37
C PHE A 88 -6.80 -12.79 4.63
N ILE A 89 -6.55 -12.43 3.36
CA ILE A 89 -7.48 -11.61 2.56
C ILE A 89 -8.83 -12.32 2.38
N GLN A 90 -8.84 -13.64 2.31
CA GLN A 90 -10.08 -14.41 2.14
C GLN A 90 -10.96 -14.36 3.39
N ASN A 91 -10.37 -14.30 4.58
CA ASN A 91 -11.09 -14.45 5.86
C ASN A 91 -11.40 -13.11 6.56
N ILE A 92 -10.82 -11.99 6.14
CA ILE A 92 -11.15 -10.67 6.70
C ILE A 92 -12.40 -10.07 6.06
N ASP A 93 -13.05 -9.16 6.81
CA ASP A 93 -14.12 -8.32 6.31
C ASP A 93 -13.53 -7.09 5.61
N THR A 94 -13.51 -7.10 4.27
CA THR A 94 -12.92 -6.03 3.47
C THR A 94 -13.62 -4.68 3.60
N GLU A 95 -14.84 -4.64 4.14
CA GLU A 95 -15.52 -3.38 4.43
C GLU A 95 -15.01 -2.71 5.70
N LYS A 96 -14.35 -3.48 6.58
CA LYS A 96 -13.82 -2.98 7.86
C LYS A 96 -12.35 -2.62 7.84
N VAL A 97 -11.67 -2.90 6.75
CA VAL A 97 -10.23 -2.70 6.63
C VAL A 97 -9.85 -1.89 5.40
N TYR A 98 -8.65 -1.31 5.42
CA TYR A 98 -7.96 -0.83 4.22
C TYR A 98 -6.48 -1.18 4.32
N PHE A 99 -5.88 -1.51 3.18
CA PHE A 99 -4.47 -1.85 3.14
C PHE A 99 -3.61 -0.62 2.88
N VAL A 100 -2.45 -0.59 3.50
CA VAL A 100 -1.41 0.42 3.25
C VAL A 100 -0.18 -0.27 2.72
N ILE A 101 0.28 0.17 1.56
CA ILE A 101 1.42 -0.42 0.84
C ILE A 101 2.38 0.66 0.36
N GLY A 102 3.57 0.25 -0.09
CA GLY A 102 4.53 1.15 -0.74
C GLY A 102 4.21 1.41 -2.21
N HIS A 103 4.67 2.57 -2.71
CA HIS A 103 4.45 3.00 -4.11
C HIS A 103 5.09 2.09 -5.16
N LYS A 104 6.08 1.29 -4.79
CA LYS A 104 6.75 0.38 -5.74
C LYS A 104 5.87 -0.78 -6.13
N MET A 105 4.91 -1.14 -5.28
CA MET A 105 3.98 -2.25 -5.53
C MET A 105 4.73 -3.51 -5.97
N GLN A 106 5.61 -4.00 -5.15
CA GLN A 106 6.48 -5.16 -5.39
C GLN A 106 6.34 -6.18 -4.26
N GLY A 107 6.80 -7.40 -4.47
CA GLY A 107 6.80 -8.45 -3.45
C GLY A 107 5.41 -8.70 -2.85
N TYR A 108 5.33 -8.81 -1.54
CA TYR A 108 4.07 -9.03 -0.82
C TYR A 108 3.07 -7.87 -0.96
N GLU A 109 3.56 -6.64 -1.15
CA GLU A 109 2.69 -5.48 -1.39
C GLU A 109 1.95 -5.61 -2.73
N LYS A 110 2.63 -6.08 -3.79
CA LYS A 110 1.98 -6.40 -5.06
C LYS A 110 1.03 -7.58 -4.93
N ALA A 111 1.41 -8.59 -4.15
CA ALA A 111 0.59 -9.76 -3.92
C ALA A 111 -0.77 -9.42 -3.29
N VAL A 112 -0.87 -8.37 -2.45
CA VAL A 112 -2.17 -7.88 -1.94
C VAL A 112 -3.10 -7.53 -3.11
N ILE A 113 -2.59 -6.78 -4.09
CA ILE A 113 -3.37 -6.35 -5.27
C ILE A 113 -3.81 -7.56 -6.09
N ASP A 114 -2.86 -8.44 -6.40
CA ASP A 114 -3.10 -9.58 -7.30
C ASP A 114 -4.07 -10.60 -6.67
N ILE A 115 -3.89 -10.91 -5.41
CA ILE A 115 -4.76 -11.83 -4.67
C ILE A 115 -6.17 -11.23 -4.52
N SER A 116 -6.29 -9.93 -4.25
CA SER A 116 -7.60 -9.28 -4.16
C SER A 116 -8.36 -9.35 -5.47
N LYS A 117 -7.67 -9.20 -6.61
CA LYS A 117 -8.25 -9.38 -7.95
C LYS A 117 -8.63 -10.84 -8.21
N GLU A 118 -7.76 -11.79 -7.84
CA GLU A 118 -8.00 -13.22 -7.99
C GLU A 118 -9.26 -13.68 -7.22
N LEU A 119 -9.42 -13.16 -5.99
CA LEU A 119 -10.56 -13.50 -5.13
C LEU A 119 -11.83 -12.67 -5.43
N ASP A 120 -11.78 -11.77 -6.41
CA ASP A 120 -12.85 -10.80 -6.72
C ASP A 120 -13.30 -10.02 -5.48
N LYS A 121 -12.37 -9.77 -4.56
CA LYS A 121 -12.64 -8.99 -3.35
C LYS A 121 -12.35 -7.51 -3.58
N LYS A 122 -13.35 -6.67 -3.29
CA LYS A 122 -13.16 -5.21 -3.26
C LYS A 122 -12.38 -4.84 -2.00
N VAL A 123 -11.10 -4.63 -2.16
CA VAL A 123 -10.21 -4.20 -1.08
C VAL A 123 -9.81 -2.76 -1.33
N GLU A 124 -9.93 -1.91 -0.32
CA GLU A 124 -9.39 -0.56 -0.37
C GLU A 124 -7.89 -0.60 -0.11
N ILE A 125 -7.10 0.00 -1.00
CA ILE A 125 -5.63 -0.02 -0.92
C ILE A 125 -5.10 1.39 -1.07
N ASP A 126 -4.36 1.85 -0.07
CA ASP A 126 -3.64 3.12 -0.07
C ASP A 126 -2.15 2.90 -0.32
N ALA A 127 -1.59 3.56 -1.30
CA ALA A 127 -0.15 3.57 -1.53
C ALA A 127 0.49 4.84 -1.00
N ILE A 128 1.63 4.71 -0.31
CA ILE A 128 2.44 5.85 0.11
C ILE A 128 3.37 6.24 -1.03
N VAL A 129 3.18 7.41 -1.62
CA VAL A 129 3.93 7.88 -2.78
C VAL A 129 4.81 9.08 -2.43
N PRO A 130 6.12 9.01 -2.63
CA PRO A 130 7.00 10.16 -2.52
C PRO A 130 6.67 11.22 -3.59
N LYS A 131 6.61 12.50 -3.19
CA LYS A 131 6.33 13.61 -4.09
C LYS A 131 7.21 13.60 -5.36
N LEU A 132 8.50 13.29 -5.22
CA LEU A 132 9.46 13.28 -6.33
C LEU A 132 9.19 12.20 -7.40
N VAL A 133 8.45 11.16 -7.08
CA VAL A 133 8.18 10.05 -8.01
C VAL A 133 6.71 9.93 -8.40
N THR A 134 5.87 10.85 -7.95
CA THR A 134 4.42 10.82 -8.18
C THR A 134 4.07 10.64 -9.65
N GLU A 135 4.63 11.48 -10.54
CA GLU A 135 4.35 11.39 -11.98
C GLU A 135 4.81 10.08 -12.62
N LYS A 136 5.85 9.44 -12.07
CA LYS A 136 6.37 8.17 -12.59
C LYS A 136 5.54 6.96 -12.22
N VAL A 137 4.76 7.07 -11.16
CA VAL A 137 3.99 5.94 -10.62
C VAL A 137 2.48 6.11 -10.79
N LYS A 138 2.03 7.31 -11.15
CA LYS A 138 0.63 7.67 -11.29
C LYS A 138 -0.15 6.70 -12.17
N ASP A 139 0.29 6.52 -13.41
CA ASP A 139 -0.39 5.64 -14.36
C ASP A 139 -0.47 4.21 -13.84
N ARG A 140 0.62 3.71 -13.26
CA ARG A 140 0.67 2.36 -12.71
C ARG A 140 -0.28 2.16 -11.53
N LEU A 141 -0.45 3.19 -10.69
CA LEU A 141 -1.40 3.14 -9.58
C LEU A 141 -2.84 3.11 -10.09
N LEU A 142 -3.14 3.88 -11.15
CA LEU A 142 -4.45 3.86 -11.81
C LEU A 142 -4.73 2.51 -12.45
N ASP A 143 -3.79 1.96 -13.20
CA ASP A 143 -3.90 0.65 -13.85
C ASP A 143 -4.16 -0.47 -12.83
N GLU A 144 -3.52 -0.39 -11.67
CA GLU A 144 -3.69 -1.35 -10.57
C GLU A 144 -4.96 -1.08 -9.74
N LYS A 145 -5.68 0.01 -10.00
CA LYS A 145 -6.86 0.44 -9.25
C LYS A 145 -6.60 0.61 -7.75
N VAL A 146 -5.39 1.08 -7.40
CA VAL A 146 -5.04 1.42 -6.03
C VAL A 146 -5.79 2.69 -5.64
N LYS A 147 -6.57 2.62 -4.58
CA LYS A 147 -7.37 3.72 -4.06
C LYS A 147 -6.59 4.43 -2.96
N GLY A 148 -6.78 5.72 -2.85
CA GLY A 148 -6.17 6.50 -1.77
C GLY A 148 -4.65 6.56 -1.88
N ILE A 149 -4.13 7.66 -2.36
CA ILE A 149 -2.70 7.92 -2.43
C ILE A 149 -2.37 8.97 -1.40
N CYS A 150 -1.54 8.60 -0.43
CA CYS A 150 -0.93 9.55 0.47
C CYS A 150 0.43 9.96 -0.06
N ILE A 151 0.59 11.24 -0.37
CA ILE A 151 1.88 11.79 -0.77
C ILE A 151 2.46 12.51 0.43
N SER A 152 3.62 12.08 0.88
CA SER A 152 4.33 12.74 1.97
C SER A 152 5.05 14.00 1.47
N PRO A 153 5.20 15.03 2.31
CA PRO A 153 5.99 16.22 2.00
C PRO A 153 7.49 15.94 1.92
N GLU A 154 7.93 14.84 2.50
CA GLU A 154 9.34 14.44 2.52
C GLU A 154 9.87 14.17 1.11
N THR A 155 11.12 14.55 0.89
CA THR A 155 11.81 14.36 -0.38
C THR A 155 12.63 13.07 -0.41
N GLU A 156 13.01 12.58 0.75
CA GLU A 156 13.78 11.34 0.91
C GLU A 156 12.86 10.15 1.15
N GLU A 157 13.09 9.07 0.45
CA GLU A 157 12.21 7.89 0.44
C GLU A 157 11.99 7.29 1.85
N LEU A 158 13.03 7.26 2.67
CA LEU A 158 12.95 6.75 4.04
C LEU A 158 12.16 7.69 4.98
N GLY A 159 12.33 9.00 4.83
CA GLY A 159 11.61 9.99 5.62
C GLY A 159 10.11 9.95 5.42
N ILE A 160 9.68 9.72 4.17
CA ILE A 160 8.27 9.64 3.77
C ILE A 160 7.54 8.54 4.54
N TYR A 161 8.05 7.31 4.50
CA TYR A 161 7.45 6.19 5.19
C TYR A 161 7.40 6.43 6.71
N LYS A 162 8.45 7.03 7.25
CA LYS A 162 8.53 7.35 8.67
C LYS A 162 7.43 8.34 9.09
N SER A 163 7.29 9.44 8.38
CA SER A 163 6.30 10.47 8.71
C SER A 163 4.87 9.95 8.60
N PHE A 164 4.56 9.23 7.55
CA PHE A 164 3.22 8.68 7.33
C PHE A 164 2.86 7.60 8.34
N ASN A 165 3.72 6.60 8.50
CA ASN A 165 3.49 5.50 9.43
C ASN A 165 3.44 5.99 10.88
N TYR A 166 4.31 6.93 11.25
CA TYR A 166 4.29 7.52 12.57
C TYR A 166 2.91 8.12 12.91
N GLU A 167 2.34 8.92 12.02
CA GLU A 167 1.03 9.53 12.26
C GLU A 167 -0.11 8.49 12.32
N ILE A 168 -0.04 7.41 11.53
CA ILE A 168 -0.99 6.30 11.65
C ILE A 168 -0.89 5.67 13.04
N PHE A 169 0.30 5.27 13.45
CA PHE A 169 0.50 4.56 14.71
C PHE A 169 0.22 5.39 15.95
N GLU A 170 0.41 6.73 15.88
CA GLU A 170 0.04 7.63 16.96
C GLU A 170 -1.48 7.74 17.16
N ARG A 171 -2.27 7.57 16.10
CA ARG A 171 -3.70 7.88 16.11
C ARG A 171 -4.61 6.67 16.01
N ARG A 172 -4.12 5.58 15.44
CA ARG A 172 -4.93 4.43 15.07
C ARG A 172 -4.31 3.12 15.52
N LYS A 173 -5.17 2.20 15.91
CA LYS A 173 -4.79 0.79 16.02
C LYS A 173 -4.65 0.25 14.60
N ALA A 174 -3.46 -0.19 14.24
CA ALA A 174 -3.17 -0.83 12.97
C ALA A 174 -2.78 -2.30 13.19
N VAL A 175 -2.95 -3.09 12.13
CA VAL A 175 -2.38 -4.43 12.05
C VAL A 175 -1.19 -4.39 11.11
N VAL A 176 -0.01 -4.73 11.58
CA VAL A 176 1.22 -4.78 10.79
C VAL A 176 1.60 -6.23 10.57
N ILE A 177 1.76 -6.63 9.32
CA ILE A 177 2.24 -7.98 8.95
C ILE A 177 3.52 -7.82 8.14
N ALA A 178 4.66 -8.10 8.76
CA ALA A 178 5.97 -8.01 8.15
C ALA A 178 6.41 -9.40 7.65
N PHE A 179 6.29 -9.60 6.34
CA PHE A 179 6.68 -10.84 5.68
C PHE A 179 8.18 -10.91 5.39
N ASP A 180 8.75 -9.80 4.90
CA ASP A 180 10.16 -9.68 4.54
C ASP A 180 10.57 -8.20 4.58
N GLY A 181 11.85 -7.92 4.46
CA GLY A 181 12.36 -6.56 4.36
C GLY A 181 13.72 -6.37 5.01
N ASN A 182 14.12 -5.11 5.05
CA ASN A 182 15.37 -4.65 5.66
C ASN A 182 15.11 -3.42 6.56
N SER A 183 16.08 -2.54 6.70
CA SER A 183 16.01 -1.40 7.62
C SER A 183 14.69 -0.60 7.60
N PRO A 184 14.05 -0.29 6.46
CA PRO A 184 12.75 0.38 6.45
C PRO A 184 11.67 -0.41 7.20
N VAL A 185 11.61 -1.73 7.02
CA VAL A 185 10.63 -2.58 7.71
C VAL A 185 10.93 -2.68 9.20
N LEU A 186 12.21 -2.76 9.58
CA LEU A 186 12.60 -2.73 10.99
C LEU A 186 12.19 -1.43 11.67
N ASN A 187 12.32 -0.30 10.97
CA ASN A 187 11.87 1.00 11.45
C ASN A 187 10.34 1.04 11.58
N LEU A 188 9.61 0.52 10.59
CA LEU A 188 8.16 0.41 10.62
C LEU A 188 7.68 -0.36 11.86
N VAL A 189 8.28 -1.52 12.13
CA VAL A 189 7.96 -2.36 13.30
C VAL A 189 8.24 -1.59 14.60
N GLN A 190 9.35 -0.86 14.67
CA GLN A 190 9.68 -0.06 15.84
C GLN A 190 8.69 1.10 16.07
N GLU A 191 8.29 1.76 15.02
CA GLU A 191 7.33 2.87 15.07
C GLU A 191 5.94 2.37 15.46
N ALA A 192 5.51 1.24 14.92
CA ALA A 192 4.24 0.60 15.28
C ALA A 192 4.19 0.24 16.77
N LYS A 193 5.29 -0.29 17.31
CA LYS A 193 5.42 -0.57 18.74
C LYS A 193 5.35 0.69 19.60
N ASN A 194 5.97 1.77 19.17
CA ASN A 194 6.05 3.02 19.92
C ASN A 194 4.76 3.86 19.87
N GLY A 195 3.92 3.63 18.86
CA GLY A 195 2.71 4.40 18.61
C GLY A 195 1.64 4.20 19.69
N LYS A 196 0.88 5.26 19.99
CA LYS A 196 -0.18 5.24 21.01
C LYS A 196 -1.44 4.48 20.57
N GLY A 197 -1.58 4.20 19.27
CA GLY A 197 -2.70 3.45 18.70
C GLY A 197 -2.74 1.98 19.12
N LYS A 198 -1.69 1.46 19.77
CA LYS A 198 -1.56 0.07 20.24
C LYS A 198 -1.73 -0.95 19.13
N SER A 199 -1.00 -0.73 18.04
CA SER A 199 -1.01 -1.62 16.88
C SER A 199 -0.59 -3.04 17.24
N LYS A 200 -1.14 -4.02 16.52
CA LYS A 200 -0.73 -5.42 16.58
C LYS A 200 0.29 -5.69 15.50
N ILE A 201 1.37 -6.36 15.85
CA ILE A 201 2.54 -6.51 14.98
C ILE A 201 2.88 -7.99 14.86
N TYR A 202 2.85 -8.50 13.65
CA TYR A 202 3.19 -9.88 13.30
C TYR A 202 4.42 -9.88 12.40
N VAL A 203 5.41 -10.70 12.74
CA VAL A 203 6.73 -10.65 12.10
C VAL A 203 7.16 -12.05 11.70
N ASN A 204 7.47 -12.23 10.43
CA ASN A 204 8.04 -13.48 9.93
C ASN A 204 9.45 -13.69 10.47
N GLN A 205 9.62 -14.70 11.31
CA GLN A 205 10.91 -15.05 11.92
C GLN A 205 11.84 -15.88 11.01
N GLU A 206 11.41 -16.27 9.81
CA GLU A 206 12.29 -16.88 8.81
C GLU A 206 13.24 -15.85 8.18
N ASN A 207 12.92 -14.55 8.27
CA ASN A 207 13.83 -13.47 7.95
C ASN A 207 14.68 -13.13 9.18
N GLU A 208 16.00 -13.32 9.09
CA GLU A 208 16.92 -13.14 10.21
C GLU A 208 16.85 -11.76 10.85
N LEU A 209 16.80 -10.68 10.05
CA LEU A 209 16.71 -9.31 10.57
C LEU A 209 15.38 -9.05 11.30
N LEU A 210 14.29 -9.58 10.77
CA LEU A 210 12.98 -9.48 11.42
C LEU A 210 12.92 -10.29 12.70
N LYS A 211 13.54 -11.47 12.72
CA LYS A 211 13.67 -12.30 13.92
C LYS A 211 14.46 -11.58 15.01
N GLU A 212 15.65 -11.09 14.70
CA GLU A 212 16.46 -10.32 15.64
C GLU A 212 15.70 -9.11 16.18
N LYS A 213 14.94 -8.44 15.33
CA LYS A 213 14.10 -7.30 15.74
C LYS A 213 12.97 -7.75 16.66
N ALA A 214 12.29 -8.85 16.34
CA ALA A 214 11.24 -9.41 17.18
C ALA A 214 11.77 -9.79 18.59
N ASP A 215 12.95 -10.40 18.66
CA ASP A 215 13.60 -10.75 19.92
C ASP A 215 13.86 -9.51 20.80
N THR A 216 14.22 -8.36 20.19
CA THR A 216 14.39 -7.10 20.92
C THR A 216 13.08 -6.47 21.39
N LEU A 217 11.95 -6.91 20.86
CA LEU A 217 10.61 -6.37 21.12
C LEU A 217 9.69 -7.43 21.74
N GLU A 218 10.26 -8.38 22.49
CA GLU A 218 9.50 -9.44 23.14
C GLU A 218 8.28 -8.92 23.91
N GLY A 219 7.15 -9.57 23.75
CA GLY A 219 5.87 -9.17 24.35
C GLY A 219 5.10 -8.08 23.59
N TYR A 220 5.70 -7.43 22.59
CA TYR A 220 5.04 -6.44 21.73
C TYR A 220 4.79 -6.93 20.31
N VAL A 221 5.53 -7.93 19.88
CA VAL A 221 5.51 -8.49 18.52
C VAL A 221 5.16 -9.96 18.61
N VAL A 222 4.36 -10.45 17.69
CA VAL A 222 4.03 -11.86 17.53
C VAL A 222 4.89 -12.44 16.41
N PRO A 223 5.92 -13.23 16.71
CA PRO A 223 6.69 -13.91 15.68
C PRO A 223 5.87 -15.05 15.07
N PHE A 224 6.05 -15.33 13.78
CA PHE A 224 5.44 -16.44 13.10
C PHE A 224 6.36 -17.05 12.03
N GLU A 225 6.13 -18.28 11.65
CA GLU A 225 6.67 -18.93 10.46
C GLU A 225 5.58 -19.02 9.38
N MET A 226 5.99 -19.01 8.11
CA MET A 226 5.02 -19.03 6.99
C MET A 226 4.15 -20.31 6.96
N LYS A 227 4.61 -21.39 7.61
CA LYS A 227 3.84 -22.65 7.71
C LYS A 227 2.81 -22.63 8.84
N ASP A 228 2.91 -21.67 9.76
CA ASP A 228 2.00 -21.58 10.89
C ASP A 228 0.63 -21.08 10.41
N ASN A 229 -0.42 -21.49 11.11
CA ASN A 229 -1.75 -20.94 10.90
C ASN A 229 -1.88 -19.56 11.60
N ILE A 230 -1.06 -18.62 11.17
CA ILE A 230 -1.02 -17.28 11.76
C ILE A 230 -2.30 -16.47 11.51
N VAL A 231 -3.04 -16.81 10.46
CA VAL A 231 -4.25 -16.06 10.06
C VAL A 231 -5.32 -16.13 11.14
N ASP A 232 -5.60 -17.29 11.69
CA ASP A 232 -6.57 -17.44 12.78
C ASP A 232 -6.17 -16.59 13.99
N LYS A 233 -4.88 -16.60 14.33
CA LYS A 233 -4.37 -15.78 15.43
C LYS A 233 -4.49 -14.27 15.15
N ILE A 234 -4.21 -13.82 13.91
CA ILE A 234 -4.38 -12.42 13.55
C ILE A 234 -5.84 -12.00 13.73
N ILE A 235 -6.78 -12.82 13.28
CA ILE A 235 -8.22 -12.55 13.39
C ILE A 235 -8.68 -12.58 14.85
N GLU A 236 -8.25 -13.57 15.63
CA GLU A 236 -8.58 -13.65 17.05
C GLU A 236 -8.07 -12.45 17.87
N ASP A 237 -6.84 -12.00 17.58
CA ASP A 237 -6.22 -10.84 18.24
C ASP A 237 -6.85 -9.50 17.80
N ASN A 238 -7.59 -9.48 16.68
CA ASN A 238 -8.18 -8.28 16.06
C ASN A 238 -9.63 -8.55 15.61
N PRO A 239 -10.58 -8.72 16.53
CA PRO A 239 -11.96 -9.07 16.19
C PRO A 239 -12.72 -7.98 15.41
N GLU A 240 -12.11 -6.83 15.25
CA GLU A 240 -12.64 -5.71 14.47
C GLU A 240 -12.43 -5.83 12.94
N ILE A 241 -11.61 -6.79 12.45
CA ILE A 241 -11.28 -6.96 11.02
C ILE A 241 -12.04 -8.09 10.34
#